data_a4b484162948d2be9d26610e9eda169a
#
_entry.id   a4b484162948d2be9d26610e9eda169a
#
_cell.length_a   1.000
_cell.length_b   1.000
_cell.length_c   1.000
_cell.angle_alpha   90.00
_cell.angle_beta   90.00
_cell.angle_gamma   90.00
#
_symmetry.space_group_name_H-M   'P 1'
#
loop_
_entity.id
_entity.type
_entity.pdbx_description
1 polymer ?
#
loop_
_entity_poly.entity_id
_entity_poly.type
_entity_poly.pdbx_seq_one_letter_code
_entity_poly.pdbx_strand_id
1 'polypeptide(L)'
;MSLNTTTRRQFLQNGLTFVGLGLAMPTFLMQAAQAQANRPAPNSPFGLDLPPIPGGKILVVIEMSGGNDGLNTVIPYTDAGYAKARPVIGIASKDVVKLSDTIGLHPDMAAFKPLFDKGQLAVITGVGYPDPNRSHFQSMDIWQTGNPKADVRERTGWLARYFDADGHFKGNPLSGITLGSALPLTLFSDDVPASVIGGGSDFGFVSNAPDKNQQMDALRALYAQGTVAGSNAEFVRNVGSEAYSSSMELKKAFKDYDVQAAHAAHYPQGGLASGLQTISKLITGGVGTRVYYLNLGGFDTHANQPRQHADLLGELAGGLSAFYADLDVQGRSNDVITMTFSEFGRRVHENGSAGTDHGAASVMFLAGGGLKGGIYGDYPSLSDLDSGDLRFHTDFRSVYATLLDKWLQTPSLPVLGGSFQHLSFV
;
A
#
# COMPACT_ATOMS: atom_id res chain seq x y z
N MET A 1 20.69 43.01 17.34
CA MET A 1 20.87 41.61 16.89
C MET A 1 19.49 41.07 16.54
N SER A 2 19.18 40.95 15.24
CA SER A 2 17.89 40.40 14.79
C SER A 2 17.93 38.90 15.02
N LEU A 3 17.02 38.40 15.86
CA LEU A 3 16.76 36.97 15.99
C LEU A 3 16.20 36.49 14.65
N ASN A 4 17.01 35.71 13.90
CA ASN A 4 16.55 34.99 12.74
C ASN A 4 15.44 34.02 13.19
N THR A 5 14.20 34.33 12.86
CA THR A 5 13.07 33.46 13.08
C THR A 5 13.18 32.28 12.11
N THR A 6 13.69 31.17 12.61
CA THR A 6 13.72 29.90 11.88
C THR A 6 12.28 29.44 11.67
N THR A 7 11.87 29.22 10.43
CA THR A 7 10.54 28.68 10.15
C THR A 7 10.42 27.23 10.68
N ARG A 8 9.20 26.79 11.01
CA ARG A 8 8.93 25.38 11.46
C ARG A 8 9.56 24.35 10.52
N ARG A 9 9.50 24.59 9.22
CA ARG A 9 10.12 23.74 8.20
C ARG A 9 11.65 23.72 8.29
N GLN A 10 12.28 24.88 8.48
CA GLN A 10 13.74 25.01 8.65
C GLN A 10 14.21 24.40 9.97
N PHE A 11 13.39 24.50 11.04
CA PHE A 11 13.66 23.83 12.31
C PHE A 11 13.62 22.31 12.16
N LEU A 12 12.64 21.76 11.44
CA LEU A 12 12.57 20.32 11.17
C LEU A 12 13.72 19.83 10.28
N GLN A 13 14.10 20.62 9.27
CA GLN A 13 15.23 20.28 8.40
C GLN A 13 16.59 20.39 9.10
N ASN A 14 16.74 21.34 10.01
CA ASN A 14 18.02 21.62 10.69
C ASN A 14 18.05 21.11 12.13
N GLY A 15 16.93 21.04 12.82
CA GLY A 15 16.81 20.62 14.24
C GLY A 15 16.91 19.12 14.44
N LEU A 16 16.58 18.32 13.43
CA LEU A 16 16.79 16.88 13.44
C LEU A 16 18.27 16.48 13.56
N THR A 17 19.16 17.37 13.10
CA THR A 17 20.61 17.20 13.29
C THR A 17 21.02 17.40 14.76
N PHE A 18 20.26 18.16 15.55
CA PHE A 18 20.57 18.45 16.96
C PHE A 18 20.04 17.39 17.93
N VAL A 19 18.93 16.71 17.59
CA VAL A 19 18.39 15.57 18.37
C VAL A 19 19.15 14.29 18.05
N GLY A 20 19.98 14.30 17.01
CA GLY A 20 20.80 13.18 16.54
C GLY A 20 21.98 12.76 17.43
N LEU A 21 22.13 13.32 18.63
CA LEU A 21 23.07 12.81 19.63
C LEU A 21 22.50 11.53 20.28
N GLY A 22 22.44 10.44 19.50
CA GLY A 22 22.27 9.09 20.02
C GLY A 22 20.86 8.47 19.92
N LEU A 23 19.90 9.15 19.28
CA LEU A 23 18.54 8.63 19.11
C LEU A 23 18.21 8.51 17.62
N ALA A 24 18.19 7.31 17.08
CA ALA A 24 17.56 7.07 15.79
C ALA A 24 16.05 7.31 15.95
N MET A 25 15.56 8.47 15.54
CA MET A 25 14.11 8.69 15.47
C MET A 25 13.53 7.79 14.38
N PRO A 26 12.45 7.03 14.66
CA PRO A 26 11.75 6.31 13.63
C PRO A 26 11.33 7.26 12.50
N THR A 27 11.47 6.86 11.24
CA THR A 27 11.15 7.70 10.06
C THR A 27 9.71 8.20 10.05
N PHE A 28 8.77 7.48 10.69
CA PHE A 28 7.38 7.91 10.84
C PHE A 28 7.20 9.20 11.67
N LEU A 29 8.12 9.50 12.62
CA LEU A 29 8.10 10.74 13.39
C LEU A 29 8.34 11.98 12.53
N MET A 30 9.20 11.88 11.54
CA MET A 30 9.47 13.01 10.62
C MET A 30 8.26 13.34 9.76
N GLN A 31 7.51 12.34 9.35
CA GLN A 31 6.35 12.50 8.48
C GLN A 31 5.10 12.93 9.25
N ALA A 32 4.89 12.38 10.45
CA ALA A 32 3.85 12.86 11.37
C ALA A 32 4.05 14.34 11.73
N ALA A 33 5.31 14.78 11.86
CA ALA A 33 5.65 16.18 12.14
C ALA A 33 5.25 17.15 11.00
N GLN A 34 5.28 16.71 9.75
CA GLN A 34 4.86 17.53 8.61
C GLN A 34 3.33 17.70 8.54
N ALA A 35 2.58 16.65 8.89
CA ALA A 35 1.11 16.67 8.88
C ALA A 35 0.49 17.47 10.05
N GLN A 36 1.24 17.76 11.12
CA GLN A 36 0.70 18.36 12.35
C GLN A 36 0.83 19.88 12.48
N ALA A 37 1.39 20.56 11.50
CA ALA A 37 1.62 22.00 11.61
C ALA A 37 0.36 22.85 11.93
N ASN A 38 -0.85 22.29 11.81
CA ASN A 38 -2.13 22.97 11.95
C ASN A 38 -3.06 22.42 13.05
N ARG A 39 -2.56 21.58 13.99
CA ARG A 39 -3.43 20.93 14.99
C ARG A 39 -3.40 21.59 16.37
N PRO A 40 -4.51 21.57 17.12
CA PRO A 40 -4.51 21.96 18.53
C PRO A 40 -3.67 20.98 19.37
N ALA A 41 -3.02 21.52 20.41
CA ALA A 41 -2.16 20.75 21.30
C ALA A 41 -2.94 19.66 22.05
N PRO A 42 -2.39 18.43 22.15
CA PRO A 42 -2.96 17.41 23.00
C PRO A 42 -2.84 17.78 24.49
N ASN A 43 -3.87 17.43 25.26
CA ASN A 43 -3.97 17.75 26.68
C ASN A 43 -3.08 16.91 27.61
N SER A 44 -2.39 15.90 27.11
CA SER A 44 -1.54 15.00 27.91
C SER A 44 -0.18 14.74 27.26
N PRO A 45 0.93 14.85 27.99
CA PRO A 45 2.26 14.57 27.43
C PRO A 45 2.56 13.08 27.19
N PHE A 46 1.74 12.14 27.71
CA PHE A 46 1.88 10.69 27.53
C PHE A 46 0.58 9.90 27.68
N GLY A 47 -0.54 10.53 27.67
CA GLY A 47 -1.85 9.92 27.75
C GLY A 47 -2.75 10.49 26.68
N LEU A 48 -2.25 10.57 25.45
CA LEU A 48 -3.11 10.83 24.32
C LEU A 48 -3.92 9.56 24.10
N ASP A 49 -5.17 9.63 24.48
CA ASP A 49 -6.17 8.81 23.83
C ASP A 49 -6.18 9.26 22.36
N LEU A 50 -5.55 8.48 21.49
CA LEU A 50 -5.71 8.70 20.08
C LEU A 50 -7.20 8.68 19.77
N PRO A 51 -7.73 9.62 18.98
CA PRO A 51 -9.14 9.57 18.60
C PRO A 51 -9.48 8.17 18.08
N PRO A 52 -10.60 7.57 18.50
CA PRO A 52 -10.97 6.25 18.06
C PRO A 52 -11.14 6.25 16.55
N ILE A 53 -10.55 5.28 15.86
CA ILE A 53 -10.79 5.07 14.45
C ILE A 53 -12.12 4.32 14.36
N PRO A 54 -13.13 4.85 13.63
CA PRO A 54 -14.41 4.18 13.47
C PRO A 54 -14.18 2.76 12.90
N GLY A 55 -14.79 1.75 13.50
CA GLY A 55 -14.77 0.39 13.00
C GLY A 55 -15.30 0.34 11.57
N GLY A 56 -14.85 -0.59 10.77
CA GLY A 56 -15.33 -0.74 9.39
C GLY A 56 -14.39 -1.56 8.50
N LYS A 57 -14.62 -1.43 7.20
CA LYS A 57 -13.88 -2.18 6.19
C LYS A 57 -12.44 -1.67 6.04
N ILE A 58 -11.53 -2.57 5.73
CA ILE A 58 -10.09 -2.32 5.63
C ILE A 58 -9.65 -2.53 4.19
N LEU A 59 -8.80 -1.63 3.69
CA LEU A 59 -8.14 -1.77 2.41
C LEU A 59 -6.64 -2.00 2.63
N VAL A 60 -6.10 -3.08 2.05
CA VAL A 60 -4.67 -3.30 1.93
C VAL A 60 -4.28 -3.01 0.50
N VAL A 61 -3.27 -2.18 0.29
CA VAL A 61 -2.75 -1.84 -1.04
C VAL A 61 -1.37 -2.43 -1.20
N ILE A 62 -1.15 -3.17 -2.28
CA ILE A 62 0.16 -3.68 -2.68
C ILE A 62 0.54 -3.03 -4.00
N GLU A 63 1.54 -2.18 -3.96
CA GLU A 63 2.17 -1.60 -5.13
C GLU A 63 3.19 -2.59 -5.71
N MET A 64 2.98 -3.01 -6.96
CA MET A 64 3.90 -3.87 -7.71
C MET A 64 4.80 -2.98 -8.56
N SER A 65 5.81 -2.33 -7.94
CA SER A 65 6.59 -1.30 -8.61
C SER A 65 7.60 -1.86 -9.60
N GLY A 66 7.64 -1.22 -10.79
CA GLY A 66 8.51 -1.56 -11.90
C GLY A 66 7.77 -1.91 -13.20
N GLY A 67 6.44 -1.81 -13.25
CA GLY A 67 5.67 -2.13 -14.44
C GLY A 67 5.50 -3.64 -14.64
N ASN A 68 4.55 -4.22 -13.92
CA ASN A 68 4.26 -5.66 -14.00
C ASN A 68 3.86 -6.10 -15.41
N ASP A 69 4.45 -7.20 -15.87
CA ASP A 69 4.08 -7.84 -17.14
C ASP A 69 2.74 -8.56 -17.05
N GLY A 70 1.66 -7.82 -17.36
CA GLY A 70 0.29 -8.34 -17.29
C GLY A 70 0.04 -9.56 -18.16
N LEU A 71 0.70 -9.66 -19.34
CA LEU A 71 0.54 -10.80 -20.25
C LEU A 71 1.17 -12.09 -19.72
N ASN A 72 2.26 -12.01 -18.95
CA ASN A 72 2.85 -13.16 -18.28
C ASN A 72 2.32 -13.35 -16.85
N THR A 73 1.49 -12.45 -16.36
CA THR A 73 0.78 -12.58 -15.07
C THR A 73 -0.57 -13.27 -15.26
N VAL A 74 -1.39 -12.76 -16.19
CA VAL A 74 -2.68 -13.34 -16.60
C VAL A 74 -2.60 -13.66 -18.09
N ILE A 75 -2.45 -14.91 -18.43
CA ILE A 75 -1.99 -15.41 -19.71
C ILE A 75 -3.18 -15.78 -20.60
N PRO A 76 -3.30 -15.23 -21.83
CA PRO A 76 -4.31 -15.64 -22.80
C PRO A 76 -3.84 -16.90 -23.53
N TYR A 77 -3.77 -18.02 -22.85
CA TYR A 77 -3.08 -19.23 -23.28
C TYR A 77 -3.67 -19.92 -24.54
N THR A 78 -4.84 -19.49 -24.98
CA THR A 78 -5.46 -19.97 -26.24
C THR A 78 -5.24 -19.01 -27.41
N ASP A 79 -4.74 -17.80 -27.16
CA ASP A 79 -4.46 -16.83 -28.22
C ASP A 79 -3.11 -17.12 -28.87
N ALA A 80 -3.13 -17.48 -30.17
CA ALA A 80 -1.92 -17.73 -30.92
C ALA A 80 -1.00 -16.48 -31.02
N GLY A 81 -1.56 -15.27 -30.89
CA GLY A 81 -0.81 -14.02 -30.84
C GLY A 81 0.15 -13.97 -29.65
N TYR A 82 -0.25 -14.54 -28.50
CA TYR A 82 0.62 -14.58 -27.32
C TYR A 82 1.91 -15.38 -27.57
N ALA A 83 1.79 -16.62 -28.05
CA ALA A 83 2.96 -17.45 -28.33
C ALA A 83 3.84 -16.85 -29.45
N LYS A 84 3.23 -16.19 -30.45
CA LYS A 84 3.95 -15.51 -31.53
C LYS A 84 4.72 -14.29 -31.04
N ALA A 85 4.15 -13.52 -30.10
CA ALA A 85 4.76 -12.32 -29.55
C ALA A 85 5.86 -12.62 -28.51
N ARG A 86 5.81 -13.81 -27.90
CA ARG A 86 6.69 -14.22 -26.78
C ARG A 86 7.28 -15.61 -26.99
N PRO A 87 8.12 -15.78 -28.02
CA PRO A 87 8.70 -17.09 -28.35
C PRO A 87 9.71 -17.60 -27.31
N VAL A 88 10.30 -16.72 -26.49
CA VAL A 88 11.30 -17.07 -25.46
C VAL A 88 10.74 -17.00 -24.06
N ILE A 89 10.04 -15.88 -23.71
CA ILE A 89 9.53 -15.67 -22.35
C ILE A 89 8.08 -16.14 -22.14
N GLY A 90 7.42 -16.59 -23.20
CA GLY A 90 6.02 -17.05 -23.13
C GLY A 90 5.85 -18.32 -22.30
N ILE A 91 4.76 -18.40 -21.57
CA ILE A 91 4.40 -19.56 -20.76
C ILE A 91 3.60 -20.55 -21.61
N ALA A 92 4.01 -21.82 -21.61
CA ALA A 92 3.31 -22.84 -22.38
C ALA A 92 1.90 -23.10 -21.80
N SER A 93 0.90 -23.25 -22.68
CA SER A 93 -0.51 -23.43 -22.29
C SER A 93 -0.76 -24.59 -21.31
N LYS A 94 0.08 -25.63 -21.34
CA LYS A 94 -0.01 -26.78 -20.41
C LYS A 94 0.40 -26.44 -18.98
N ASP A 95 1.21 -25.39 -18.78
CA ASP A 95 1.78 -25.00 -17.50
C ASP A 95 0.95 -23.89 -16.82
N VAL A 96 0.00 -23.29 -17.54
CA VAL A 96 -0.85 -22.20 -17.04
C VAL A 96 -1.84 -22.69 -16.00
N VAL A 97 -2.00 -21.95 -14.89
CA VAL A 97 -3.04 -22.17 -13.89
C VAL A 97 -4.36 -21.61 -14.40
N LYS A 98 -5.19 -22.47 -15.00
CA LYS A 98 -6.42 -22.08 -15.69
C LYS A 98 -7.45 -21.42 -14.77
N LEU A 99 -7.96 -20.25 -15.16
CA LEU A 99 -9.09 -19.56 -14.53
C LEU A 99 -10.36 -19.67 -15.37
N SER A 100 -10.23 -19.73 -16.70
CA SER A 100 -11.32 -19.92 -17.65
C SER A 100 -10.82 -20.77 -18.82
N ASP A 101 -11.65 -20.93 -19.87
CA ASP A 101 -11.27 -21.64 -21.09
C ASP A 101 -10.22 -20.90 -21.91
N THR A 102 -10.00 -19.60 -21.67
CA THR A 102 -9.14 -18.75 -22.48
C THR A 102 -7.98 -18.12 -21.75
N ILE A 103 -8.11 -17.83 -20.45
CA ILE A 103 -7.07 -17.18 -19.68
C ILE A 103 -6.76 -17.93 -18.37
N GLY A 104 -5.56 -17.74 -17.89
CA GLY A 104 -5.12 -18.30 -16.61
C GLY A 104 -3.91 -17.54 -16.05
N LEU A 105 -3.50 -17.94 -14.85
CA LEU A 105 -2.39 -17.31 -14.14
C LEU A 105 -1.04 -17.93 -14.49
N HIS A 106 0.02 -17.18 -14.25
CA HIS A 106 1.38 -17.71 -14.25
C HIS A 106 1.48 -18.96 -13.34
N PRO A 107 2.28 -19.98 -13.68
CA PRO A 107 2.42 -21.20 -12.88
C PRO A 107 2.75 -20.94 -11.41
N ASP A 108 3.64 -19.99 -11.12
CA ASP A 108 4.06 -19.63 -9.76
C ASP A 108 2.95 -18.92 -8.94
N MET A 109 1.84 -18.55 -9.58
CA MET A 109 0.65 -18.03 -8.90
C MET A 109 -0.38 -19.12 -8.55
N ALA A 110 0.00 -20.39 -8.54
CA ALA A 110 -0.92 -21.50 -8.22
C ALA A 110 -1.63 -21.32 -6.85
N ALA A 111 -1.01 -20.63 -5.91
CA ALA A 111 -1.60 -20.30 -4.61
C ALA A 111 -2.84 -19.38 -4.70
N PHE A 112 -3.05 -18.67 -5.81
CA PHE A 112 -4.27 -17.88 -6.04
C PHE A 112 -5.47 -18.71 -6.50
N LYS A 113 -5.25 -19.92 -7.04
CA LYS A 113 -6.35 -20.74 -7.55
C LYS A 113 -7.41 -21.09 -6.48
N PRO A 114 -7.03 -21.50 -5.26
CA PRO A 114 -8.01 -21.73 -4.20
C PRO A 114 -8.80 -20.48 -3.81
N LEU A 115 -8.19 -19.28 -3.80
CA LEU A 115 -8.90 -18.03 -3.54
C LEU A 115 -9.89 -17.72 -4.66
N PHE A 116 -9.50 -17.93 -5.93
CA PHE A 116 -10.38 -17.74 -7.07
C PHE A 116 -11.57 -18.70 -7.04
N ASP A 117 -11.35 -19.98 -6.75
CA ASP A 117 -12.40 -20.99 -6.69
C ASP A 117 -13.41 -20.76 -5.56
N LYS A 118 -12.96 -20.12 -4.47
CA LYS A 118 -13.84 -19.71 -3.36
C LYS A 118 -14.57 -18.37 -3.62
N GLY A 119 -14.34 -17.71 -4.76
CA GLY A 119 -14.90 -16.40 -5.04
C GLY A 119 -14.25 -15.26 -4.22
N GLN A 120 -13.06 -15.48 -3.72
CA GLN A 120 -12.29 -14.52 -2.91
C GLN A 120 -11.17 -13.82 -3.70
N LEU A 121 -11.10 -14.02 -5.01
CA LEU A 121 -10.15 -13.35 -5.90
C LEU A 121 -10.89 -12.79 -7.13
N ALA A 122 -10.77 -11.50 -7.35
CA ALA A 122 -11.17 -10.82 -8.57
C ALA A 122 -9.92 -10.47 -9.40
N VAL A 123 -9.96 -10.78 -10.68
CA VAL A 123 -8.92 -10.48 -11.66
C VAL A 123 -9.46 -9.41 -12.61
N ILE A 124 -8.91 -8.21 -12.56
CA ILE A 124 -9.33 -7.12 -13.43
C ILE A 124 -8.35 -7.04 -14.60
N THR A 125 -8.86 -7.22 -15.80
CA THR A 125 -8.05 -7.23 -17.04
C THR A 125 -8.12 -5.91 -17.79
N GLY A 126 -7.14 -5.62 -18.61
CA GLY A 126 -7.09 -4.44 -19.47
C GLY A 126 -7.10 -3.12 -18.68
N VAL A 127 -6.48 -3.08 -17.52
CA VAL A 127 -6.49 -1.91 -16.65
C VAL A 127 -5.44 -0.90 -17.10
N GLY A 128 -5.84 0.36 -17.18
CA GLY A 128 -4.98 1.46 -17.56
C GLY A 128 -5.69 2.81 -17.44
N TYR A 129 -5.25 3.79 -18.20
CA TYR A 129 -5.83 5.13 -18.26
C TYR A 129 -5.56 5.80 -19.63
N PRO A 130 -6.32 6.86 -20.01
CA PRO A 130 -6.08 7.60 -21.25
C PRO A 130 -4.69 8.23 -21.28
N ASP A 131 -4.05 8.24 -22.46
CA ASP A 131 -2.72 8.82 -22.68
C ASP A 131 -1.66 8.30 -21.69
N PRO A 132 -1.40 6.97 -21.67
CA PRO A 132 -0.58 6.34 -20.64
C PRO A 132 0.87 6.84 -20.69
N ASN A 133 1.40 7.16 -19.52
CA ASN A 133 2.78 7.57 -19.35
C ASN A 133 3.67 6.34 -19.07
N ARG A 134 4.81 6.25 -19.72
CA ARG A 134 5.76 5.13 -19.56
C ARG A 134 6.98 5.48 -18.69
N SER A 135 6.96 6.64 -18.04
CA SER A 135 7.93 6.99 -16.98
C SER A 135 7.44 6.43 -15.65
N HIS A 136 8.25 5.65 -14.95
CA HIS A 136 7.93 5.13 -13.62
C HIS A 136 7.45 6.23 -12.68
N PHE A 137 8.19 7.34 -12.61
CA PHE A 137 7.86 8.44 -11.70
C PHE A 137 6.51 9.08 -12.01
N GLN A 138 6.28 9.45 -13.27
CA GLN A 138 5.05 10.15 -13.66
C GLN A 138 3.84 9.22 -13.61
N SER A 139 3.98 7.98 -14.08
CA SER A 139 2.88 7.03 -14.04
C SER A 139 2.54 6.63 -12.60
N MET A 140 3.56 6.45 -11.74
CA MET A 140 3.32 6.16 -10.33
C MET A 140 2.60 7.33 -9.64
N ASP A 141 2.99 8.58 -9.90
CA ASP A 141 2.27 9.77 -9.41
C ASP A 141 0.81 9.76 -9.85
N ILE A 142 0.52 9.39 -11.11
CA ILE A 142 -0.85 9.28 -11.65
C ILE A 142 -1.67 8.23 -10.87
N TRP A 143 -1.13 7.04 -10.67
CA TRP A 143 -1.80 5.98 -9.93
C TRP A 143 -1.98 6.32 -8.44
N GLN A 144 -0.96 6.88 -7.82
CA GLN A 144 -1.01 7.23 -6.40
C GLN A 144 -1.92 8.43 -6.11
N THR A 145 -2.11 9.32 -7.09
CA THR A 145 -3.03 10.46 -6.94
C THR A 145 -4.43 10.20 -7.52
N GLY A 146 -4.58 9.22 -8.41
CA GLY A 146 -5.83 9.04 -9.17
C GLY A 146 -6.06 10.13 -10.23
N ASN A 147 -5.06 10.99 -10.51
CA ASN A 147 -5.16 12.07 -11.48
C ASN A 147 -4.30 11.79 -12.73
N PRO A 148 -4.90 11.55 -13.91
CA PRO A 148 -4.16 11.22 -15.13
C PRO A 148 -3.53 12.45 -15.82
N LYS A 149 -3.78 13.67 -15.33
CA LYS A 149 -3.18 14.89 -15.89
C LYS A 149 -1.74 15.04 -15.39
N ALA A 150 -0.79 14.59 -16.20
CA ALA A 150 0.64 14.61 -15.87
C ALA A 150 1.23 16.02 -15.64
N ASP A 151 0.55 17.07 -16.09
CA ASP A 151 0.94 18.48 -15.92
C ASP A 151 0.48 19.08 -14.58
N VAL A 152 -0.45 18.43 -13.89
CA VAL A 152 -0.95 18.84 -12.59
C VAL A 152 -0.30 18.01 -11.51
N ARG A 153 0.70 18.56 -10.82
CA ARG A 153 1.28 17.94 -9.65
C ARG A 153 0.30 18.03 -8.47
N GLU A 154 -0.43 16.96 -8.27
CA GLU A 154 -1.20 16.78 -7.05
C GLU A 154 -0.24 16.63 -5.86
N ARG A 155 -0.57 17.28 -4.74
CA ARG A 155 0.21 17.18 -3.50
C ARG A 155 -0.28 16.09 -2.58
N THR A 156 -1.51 15.60 -2.80
CA THR A 156 -2.18 14.62 -1.93
C THR A 156 -2.55 13.38 -2.71
N GLY A 157 -2.40 12.23 -2.08
CA GLY A 157 -2.80 10.96 -2.65
C GLY A 157 -4.31 10.70 -2.56
N TRP A 158 -4.83 9.76 -3.35
CA TRP A 158 -6.26 9.48 -3.36
C TRP A 158 -6.77 8.90 -2.03
N LEU A 159 -5.97 8.07 -1.34
CA LEU A 159 -6.34 7.56 -0.02
C LEU A 159 -6.16 8.59 1.09
N ALA A 160 -5.25 9.54 0.92
CA ALA A 160 -5.18 10.68 1.81
C ALA A 160 -6.44 11.54 1.70
N ARG A 161 -6.91 11.83 0.47
CA ARG A 161 -8.19 12.53 0.26
C ARG A 161 -9.41 11.75 0.78
N TYR A 162 -9.37 10.41 0.75
CA TYR A 162 -10.36 9.59 1.43
C TYR A 162 -10.42 9.90 2.94
N PHE A 163 -9.27 9.96 3.62
CA PHE A 163 -9.22 10.31 5.03
C PHE A 163 -9.70 11.75 5.30
N ASP A 164 -9.35 12.69 4.42
CA ASP A 164 -9.78 14.09 4.56
C ASP A 164 -11.29 14.25 4.37
N ALA A 165 -11.89 13.50 3.44
CA ALA A 165 -13.31 13.57 3.12
C ALA A 165 -14.21 13.04 4.24
N ASP A 166 -13.79 12.02 4.97
CA ASP A 166 -14.57 11.40 6.05
C ASP A 166 -14.55 12.25 7.34
N GLY A 167 -13.48 13.01 7.57
CA GLY A 167 -13.32 13.84 8.78
C GLY A 167 -13.14 13.09 10.10
N HIS A 168 -13.48 11.80 10.18
CA HIS A 168 -13.36 10.97 11.37
C HIS A 168 -11.92 10.51 11.65
N PHE A 169 -11.03 10.65 10.67
CA PHE A 169 -9.64 10.21 10.77
C PHE A 169 -8.68 11.29 11.25
N LYS A 170 -9.17 12.51 11.46
CA LYS A 170 -8.35 13.63 11.94
C LYS A 170 -7.77 13.31 13.31
N GLY A 171 -6.45 13.46 13.43
CA GLY A 171 -5.76 13.30 14.71
C GLY A 171 -5.25 11.90 15.01
N ASN A 172 -5.59 10.88 14.24
CA ASN A 172 -5.06 9.55 14.49
C ASN A 172 -4.06 9.12 13.38
N PRO A 173 -2.75 9.08 13.68
CA PRO A 173 -1.73 8.69 12.70
C PRO A 173 -1.75 7.20 12.35
N LEU A 174 -2.54 6.39 13.05
CA LEU A 174 -2.71 4.96 12.77
C LEU A 174 -3.87 4.67 11.80
N SER A 175 -4.60 5.70 11.34
CA SER A 175 -5.67 5.54 10.34
C SER A 175 -5.16 4.93 9.02
N GLY A 176 -3.95 5.33 8.61
CA GLY A 176 -3.20 4.76 7.50
C GLY A 176 -1.81 4.31 7.95
N ILE A 177 -1.41 3.10 7.58
CA ILE A 177 -0.09 2.54 7.90
C ILE A 177 0.56 2.03 6.62
N THR A 178 1.78 2.49 6.34
CA THR A 178 2.66 1.85 5.35
C THR A 178 3.74 1.04 6.04
N LEU A 179 4.00 -0.16 5.54
CA LEU A 179 5.14 -0.95 5.96
C LEU A 179 6.27 -0.76 4.94
N GLY A 180 7.32 -0.09 5.38
CA GLY A 180 8.44 0.28 4.51
C GLY A 180 9.31 1.37 5.11
N SER A 181 10.04 2.09 4.26
CA SER A 181 10.98 3.13 4.67
C SER A 181 10.50 4.56 4.41
N ALA A 182 9.43 4.73 3.61
CA ALA A 182 8.90 6.04 3.24
C ALA A 182 7.37 6.01 3.11
N LEU A 183 6.72 7.15 3.32
CA LEU A 183 5.30 7.33 3.09
C LEU A 183 5.05 7.47 1.58
N PRO A 184 4.21 6.60 0.97
CA PRO A 184 3.84 6.75 -0.43
C PRO A 184 2.94 7.98 -0.63
N LEU A 185 3.00 8.58 -1.81
CA LEU A 185 2.15 9.73 -2.15
C LEU A 185 0.66 9.39 -2.00
N THR A 186 0.26 8.15 -2.21
CA THR A 186 -1.10 7.64 -1.98
C THR A 186 -1.68 8.00 -0.61
N LEU A 187 -0.84 7.99 0.44
CA LEU A 187 -1.21 8.29 1.83
C LEU A 187 -0.75 9.67 2.31
N PHE A 188 -0.14 10.46 1.42
CA PHE A 188 0.34 11.78 1.80
C PHE A 188 -0.80 12.81 1.79
N SER A 189 -1.04 13.41 2.96
CA SER A 189 -2.01 14.49 3.19
C SER A 189 -1.34 15.63 3.98
N ASP A 190 -1.85 16.84 3.80
CA ASP A 190 -1.47 17.98 4.63
C ASP A 190 -2.23 17.99 5.99
N ASP A 191 -3.37 17.28 6.08
CA ASP A 191 -4.30 17.35 7.22
C ASP A 191 -4.35 16.08 8.07
N VAL A 192 -4.30 14.89 7.45
CA VAL A 192 -4.39 13.60 8.16
C VAL A 192 -3.06 12.85 8.05
N PRO A 193 -2.39 12.58 9.18
CA PRO A 193 -1.15 11.83 9.15
C PRO A 193 -1.40 10.35 8.89
N ALA A 194 -0.43 9.71 8.24
CA ALA A 194 -0.31 8.27 8.19
C ALA A 194 1.06 7.85 8.76
N SER A 195 1.14 6.63 9.26
CA SER A 195 2.35 6.12 9.90
C SER A 195 3.19 5.27 8.94
N VAL A 196 4.51 5.40 9.06
CA VAL A 196 5.47 4.51 8.40
C VAL A 196 6.03 3.56 9.47
N ILE A 197 5.85 2.26 9.26
CA ILE A 197 6.40 1.22 10.12
C ILE A 197 7.53 0.52 9.36
N GLY A 198 8.76 0.65 9.86
CA GLY A 198 9.90 -0.12 9.37
C GLY A 198 9.79 -1.60 9.72
N GLY A 199 10.56 -2.45 9.06
CA GLY A 199 10.60 -3.88 9.36
C GLY A 199 11.03 -4.16 10.81
N GLY A 200 10.27 -5.01 11.51
CA GLY A 200 10.52 -5.43 12.87
C GLY A 200 9.28 -5.35 13.77
N SER A 201 9.27 -6.14 14.82
CA SER A 201 8.16 -6.22 15.80
C SER A 201 8.39 -5.36 17.04
N ASP A 202 9.54 -4.71 17.17
CA ASP A 202 9.86 -3.86 18.32
C ASP A 202 9.52 -2.40 18.02
N PHE A 203 8.27 -2.02 18.26
CA PHE A 203 7.79 -0.64 18.17
C PHE A 203 8.23 0.21 19.37
N GLY A 204 9.28 -0.18 20.06
CA GLY A 204 9.75 0.51 21.23
C GLY A 204 10.74 1.62 20.94
N PHE A 205 11.01 2.36 21.99
CA PHE A 205 12.14 3.28 22.02
C PHE A 205 13.45 2.50 21.79
N VAL A 206 14.09 2.75 20.67
CA VAL A 206 15.38 2.14 20.35
C VAL A 206 16.49 2.98 20.97
N SER A 207 17.21 2.41 21.91
CA SER A 207 18.38 3.04 22.54
C SER A 207 19.48 2.03 22.71
N ASN A 208 20.69 2.46 22.39
CA ASN A 208 21.93 1.70 22.65
C ASN A 208 22.46 1.89 24.09
N ALA A 209 21.76 2.66 24.92
CA ALA A 209 22.17 2.88 26.29
C ALA A 209 21.83 1.69 27.19
N PRO A 210 22.65 1.46 28.25
CA PRO A 210 22.45 0.34 29.17
C PRO A 210 21.12 0.38 29.94
N ASP A 211 20.54 1.57 30.14
CA ASP A 211 19.29 1.77 30.87
C ASP A 211 18.24 2.49 30.05
N LYS A 212 17.46 1.71 29.28
CA LYS A 212 16.35 2.19 28.46
C LYS A 212 15.24 2.82 29.33
N ASN A 213 14.99 2.31 30.52
CA ASN A 213 13.91 2.80 31.39
C ASN A 213 14.22 4.21 31.91
N GLN A 214 15.46 4.45 32.33
CA GLN A 214 15.89 5.77 32.78
C GLN A 214 15.80 6.83 31.68
N GLN A 215 16.14 6.46 30.44
CA GLN A 215 15.98 7.35 29.28
C GLN A 215 14.51 7.62 28.97
N MET A 216 13.65 6.62 29.08
CA MET A 216 12.21 6.80 28.90
C MET A 216 11.61 7.71 29.98
N ASP A 217 12.04 7.56 31.24
CA ASP A 217 11.57 8.43 32.32
C ASP A 217 12.07 9.87 32.14
N ALA A 218 13.30 10.07 31.68
CA ALA A 218 13.81 11.38 31.31
C ALA A 218 13.03 12.01 30.15
N LEU A 219 12.68 11.24 29.12
CA LEU A 219 11.86 11.68 27.99
C LEU A 219 10.44 12.07 28.46
N ARG A 220 9.82 11.26 29.34
CA ARG A 220 8.54 11.58 29.96
C ARG A 220 8.59 12.88 30.74
N ALA A 221 9.63 13.04 31.58
CA ALA A 221 9.82 14.25 32.38
C ALA A 221 9.99 15.50 31.49
N LEU A 222 10.72 15.36 30.36
CA LEU A 222 10.91 16.44 29.39
C LEU A 222 9.57 16.83 28.73
N TYR A 223 8.77 15.86 28.34
CA TYR A 223 7.48 16.11 27.69
C TYR A 223 6.39 16.60 28.66
N ALA A 224 6.52 16.28 29.96
CA ALA A 224 5.64 16.81 31.00
C ALA A 224 5.87 18.30 31.29
N GLN A 225 6.98 18.88 30.84
CA GLN A 225 7.24 20.32 31.02
C GLN A 225 6.30 21.13 30.13
N GLY A 226 5.76 22.22 30.70
CA GLY A 226 4.93 23.16 29.96
C GLY A 226 5.71 23.85 28.85
N THR A 227 5.05 24.07 27.72
CA THR A 227 5.60 24.79 26.57
C THR A 227 4.76 26.02 26.25
N VAL A 228 5.36 27.00 25.60
CA VAL A 228 4.62 28.18 25.13
C VAL A 228 3.73 27.78 23.96
N ALA A 229 2.46 28.13 23.99
CA ALA A 229 1.50 27.83 22.95
C ALA A 229 1.96 28.37 21.58
N GLY A 230 1.87 27.55 20.53
CA GLY A 230 2.31 27.86 19.17
C GLY A 230 3.84 27.83 18.98
N SER A 231 4.62 27.44 19.99
CA SER A 231 6.07 27.34 19.89
C SER A 231 6.53 26.07 19.15
N ASN A 232 7.76 26.09 18.60
CA ASN A 232 8.39 24.91 18.04
C ASN A 232 8.57 23.78 19.09
N ALA A 233 8.77 24.15 20.37
CA ALA A 233 8.88 23.19 21.46
C ALA A 233 7.56 22.47 21.71
N GLU A 234 6.44 23.17 21.66
CA GLU A 234 5.11 22.55 21.73
C GLU A 234 4.86 21.61 20.57
N PHE A 235 5.20 22.04 19.36
CA PHE A 235 5.07 21.20 18.15
C PHE A 235 5.87 19.89 18.29
N VAL A 236 7.16 19.97 18.64
CA VAL A 236 8.01 18.77 18.82
C VAL A 236 7.48 17.85 19.92
N ARG A 237 7.02 18.43 21.06
CA ARG A 237 6.41 17.68 22.14
C ARG A 237 5.17 16.92 21.67
N ASN A 238 4.26 17.58 20.93
CA ASN A 238 3.02 16.96 20.47
C ASN A 238 3.30 15.80 19.52
N VAL A 239 4.17 16.01 18.55
CA VAL A 239 4.61 14.97 17.61
C VAL A 239 5.23 13.76 18.33
N GLY A 240 6.12 14.02 19.28
CA GLY A 240 6.75 12.95 20.05
C GLY A 240 5.78 12.18 20.94
N SER A 241 4.79 12.88 21.53
CA SER A 241 3.74 12.26 22.33
C SER A 241 2.83 11.35 21.50
N GLU A 242 2.41 11.81 20.32
CA GLU A 242 1.58 11.01 19.40
C GLU A 242 2.33 9.77 18.89
N ALA A 243 3.59 9.92 18.56
CA ALA A 243 4.42 8.81 18.12
C ALA A 243 4.60 7.75 19.21
N TYR A 244 4.80 8.19 20.45
CA TYR A 244 4.89 7.28 21.58
C TYR A 244 3.56 6.55 21.84
N SER A 245 2.44 7.26 21.82
CA SER A 245 1.11 6.67 21.98
C SER A 245 0.82 5.66 20.88
N SER A 246 1.11 6.01 19.62
CA SER A 246 1.00 5.09 18.49
C SER A 246 1.83 3.83 18.68
N SER A 247 3.07 3.99 19.13
CA SER A 247 3.98 2.86 19.45
C SER A 247 3.42 1.94 20.53
N MET A 248 2.77 2.49 21.56
CA MET A 248 2.15 1.69 22.61
C MET A 248 0.92 0.92 22.12
N GLU A 249 0.09 1.53 21.28
CA GLU A 249 -1.06 0.85 20.66
C GLU A 249 -0.60 -0.29 19.75
N LEU A 250 0.43 -0.07 18.95
CA LEU A 250 1.02 -1.13 18.10
C LEU A 250 1.56 -2.29 18.94
N LYS A 251 2.28 -2.00 20.05
CA LYS A 251 2.76 -3.04 20.97
C LYS A 251 1.64 -3.84 21.61
N LYS A 252 0.56 -3.18 22.01
CA LYS A 252 -0.61 -3.83 22.57
C LYS A 252 -1.23 -4.79 21.56
N ALA A 253 -1.44 -4.33 20.32
CA ALA A 253 -2.00 -5.14 19.23
C ALA A 253 -1.20 -6.43 18.99
N PHE A 254 0.12 -6.36 19.03
CA PHE A 254 0.97 -7.55 18.88
C PHE A 254 0.83 -8.57 20.00
N LYS A 255 0.49 -8.13 21.23
CA LYS A 255 0.26 -9.06 22.35
C LYS A 255 -1.09 -9.76 22.25
N ASP A 256 -2.07 -9.10 21.65
CA ASP A 256 -3.44 -9.59 21.54
C ASP A 256 -3.60 -10.57 20.35
N TYR A 257 -2.57 -10.69 19.50
CA TYR A 257 -2.57 -11.60 18.37
C TYR A 257 -2.44 -13.07 18.83
N ASP A 258 -3.30 -13.94 18.30
CA ASP A 258 -3.24 -15.37 18.57
C ASP A 258 -2.07 -16.03 17.81
N VAL A 259 -0.97 -16.26 18.51
CA VAL A 259 0.24 -16.88 17.95
C VAL A 259 -0.02 -18.31 17.46
N GLN A 260 -0.97 -19.05 18.04
CA GLN A 260 -1.27 -20.40 17.58
C GLN A 260 -2.00 -20.41 16.24
N ALA A 261 -2.92 -19.47 16.07
CA ALA A 261 -3.61 -19.29 14.79
C ALA A 261 -2.66 -18.83 13.68
N ALA A 262 -1.71 -17.93 13.98
CA ALA A 262 -0.69 -17.49 13.03
C ALA A 262 0.21 -18.62 12.54
N HIS A 263 0.52 -19.58 13.39
CA HIS A 263 1.33 -20.73 13.00
C HIS A 263 0.59 -21.69 12.05
N ALA A 264 -0.73 -21.64 11.99
CA ALA A 264 -1.52 -22.43 11.03
C ALA A 264 -1.43 -21.87 9.61
N ALA A 265 -1.19 -20.57 9.44
CA ALA A 265 -0.95 -19.94 8.15
C ALA A 265 0.56 -19.94 7.86
N HIS A 266 1.01 -20.83 7.00
CA HIS A 266 2.42 -20.88 6.59
C HIS A 266 2.75 -19.72 5.66
N TYR A 267 3.20 -18.60 6.21
CA TYR A 267 3.73 -17.50 5.42
C TYR A 267 5.04 -17.91 4.75
N PRO A 268 5.18 -17.71 3.43
CA PRO A 268 6.45 -17.94 2.76
C PRO A 268 7.52 -16.98 3.26
N GLN A 269 8.78 -17.28 2.97
CA GLN A 269 9.87 -16.34 3.22
C GLN A 269 9.77 -15.17 2.23
N GLY A 270 9.99 -13.94 2.69
CA GLY A 270 9.97 -12.73 1.86
C GLY A 270 9.52 -11.50 2.60
N GLY A 271 9.83 -10.35 2.03
CA GLY A 271 9.49 -9.06 2.62
C GLY A 271 7.99 -8.78 2.62
N LEU A 272 7.32 -9.11 1.52
CA LEU A 272 5.87 -8.96 1.40
C LEU A 272 5.13 -9.87 2.39
N ALA A 273 5.52 -11.13 2.49
CA ALA A 273 4.90 -12.08 3.41
C ALA A 273 5.03 -11.66 4.87
N SER A 274 6.23 -11.19 5.26
CA SER A 274 6.47 -10.63 6.61
C SER A 274 5.64 -9.37 6.88
N GLY A 275 5.49 -8.51 5.88
CA GLY A 275 4.65 -7.31 5.96
C GLY A 275 3.17 -7.68 6.13
N LEU A 276 2.66 -8.62 5.33
CA LEU A 276 1.29 -9.11 5.42
C LEU A 276 1.00 -9.78 6.77
N GLN A 277 1.95 -10.55 7.31
CA GLN A 277 1.83 -11.11 8.66
C GLN A 277 1.76 -10.01 9.73
N THR A 278 2.56 -8.95 9.58
CA THR A 278 2.50 -7.78 10.46
C THR A 278 1.13 -7.11 10.38
N ILE A 279 0.58 -6.92 9.18
CA ILE A 279 -0.76 -6.36 8.99
C ILE A 279 -1.83 -7.24 9.64
N SER A 280 -1.76 -8.56 9.50
CA SER A 280 -2.68 -9.49 10.16
C SER A 280 -2.69 -9.31 11.67
N LYS A 281 -1.50 -9.18 12.29
CA LYS A 281 -1.37 -8.90 13.73
C LYS A 281 -2.02 -7.58 14.14
N LEU A 282 -1.83 -6.52 13.36
CA LEU A 282 -2.40 -5.20 13.64
C LEU A 282 -3.93 -5.19 13.49
N ILE A 283 -4.47 -5.88 12.48
CA ILE A 283 -5.90 -6.02 12.26
C ILE A 283 -6.54 -6.80 13.42
N THR A 284 -5.97 -7.94 13.77
CA THR A 284 -6.47 -8.83 14.82
C THR A 284 -6.35 -8.18 16.20
N GLY A 285 -5.26 -7.46 16.44
CA GLY A 285 -5.03 -6.71 17.68
C GLY A 285 -5.86 -5.42 17.83
N GLY A 286 -6.71 -5.10 16.83
CA GLY A 286 -7.73 -4.06 16.99
C GLY A 286 -7.22 -2.63 16.91
N VAL A 287 -6.09 -2.35 16.22
CA VAL A 287 -5.55 -0.98 16.03
C VAL A 287 -6.56 -0.05 15.36
N GLY A 288 -7.48 -0.62 14.55
CA GLY A 288 -8.51 0.15 13.88
C GLY A 288 -8.07 0.78 12.56
N THR A 289 -6.84 0.58 12.12
CA THR A 289 -6.31 1.08 10.85
C THR A 289 -7.21 0.71 9.68
N ARG A 290 -7.50 1.69 8.82
CA ARG A 290 -8.40 1.53 7.67
C ARG A 290 -7.67 1.22 6.39
N VAL A 291 -6.44 1.69 6.26
CA VAL A 291 -5.61 1.48 5.06
C VAL A 291 -4.22 1.01 5.46
N TYR A 292 -3.81 -0.09 4.87
CA TYR A 292 -2.42 -0.57 4.92
C TYR A 292 -1.81 -0.49 3.53
N TYR A 293 -0.52 -0.19 3.47
CA TYR A 293 0.21 -0.08 2.21
C TYR A 293 1.53 -0.84 2.27
N LEU A 294 1.80 -1.60 1.21
CA LEU A 294 3.02 -2.37 1.00
C LEU A 294 3.56 -2.12 -0.41
N ASN A 295 4.87 -2.22 -0.57
CA ASN A 295 5.52 -2.22 -1.87
C ASN A 295 6.20 -3.57 -2.11
N LEU A 296 5.94 -4.14 -3.29
CA LEU A 296 6.66 -5.28 -3.86
C LEU A 296 7.37 -4.78 -5.12
N GLY A 297 8.63 -4.40 -4.99
CA GLY A 297 9.44 -3.90 -6.11
C GLY A 297 10.10 -5.02 -6.91
N GLY A 298 10.70 -4.63 -8.04
CA GLY A 298 11.50 -5.53 -8.87
C GLY A 298 10.85 -5.95 -10.19
N PHE A 299 9.68 -5.39 -10.54
CA PHE A 299 8.99 -5.72 -11.79
C PHE A 299 9.58 -5.05 -13.05
N ASP A 300 10.62 -4.23 -12.90
CA ASP A 300 11.30 -3.62 -14.06
C ASP A 300 12.24 -4.60 -14.76
N THR A 301 11.64 -5.57 -15.44
CA THR A 301 12.30 -6.75 -16.02
C THR A 301 12.62 -6.59 -17.51
N HIS A 302 13.49 -5.65 -17.83
CA HIS A 302 13.95 -5.43 -19.21
C HIS A 302 14.84 -6.55 -19.77
N ALA A 303 15.40 -7.40 -18.91
CA ALA A 303 16.25 -8.52 -19.31
C ALA A 303 16.08 -9.70 -18.36
N ASN A 304 16.26 -10.92 -18.86
CA ASN A 304 16.20 -12.17 -18.04
C ASN A 304 14.93 -12.26 -17.18
N GLN A 305 13.82 -11.75 -17.68
CA GLN A 305 12.55 -11.64 -16.98
C GLN A 305 11.99 -12.94 -16.39
N PRO A 306 12.05 -14.12 -17.07
CA PRO A 306 11.25 -15.27 -16.67
C PRO A 306 11.39 -15.65 -15.20
N ARG A 307 12.64 -15.76 -14.70
CA ARG A 307 12.87 -16.19 -13.32
C ARG A 307 12.49 -15.10 -12.30
N GLN A 308 12.96 -13.88 -12.53
CA GLN A 308 12.67 -12.77 -11.59
C GLN A 308 11.17 -12.50 -11.48
N HIS A 309 10.47 -12.49 -12.62
CA HIS A 309 9.02 -12.28 -12.64
C HIS A 309 8.27 -13.43 -11.96
N ALA A 310 8.67 -14.67 -12.21
CA ALA A 310 8.13 -15.86 -11.55
C ALA A 310 8.29 -15.79 -10.01
N ASP A 311 9.48 -15.47 -9.53
CA ASP A 311 9.79 -15.34 -8.09
C ASP A 311 8.88 -14.27 -7.44
N LEU A 312 8.71 -13.10 -8.08
CA LEU A 312 7.86 -12.02 -7.58
C LEU A 312 6.37 -12.38 -7.57
N LEU A 313 5.88 -13.04 -8.62
CA LEU A 313 4.50 -13.53 -8.69
C LEU A 313 4.22 -14.63 -7.65
N GLY A 314 5.20 -15.50 -7.42
CA GLY A 314 5.14 -16.51 -6.37
C GLY A 314 5.10 -15.90 -4.98
N GLU A 315 5.91 -14.88 -4.71
CA GLU A 315 5.89 -14.13 -3.44
C GLU A 315 4.53 -13.44 -3.22
N LEU A 316 3.98 -12.80 -4.26
CA LEU A 316 2.67 -12.15 -4.20
C LEU A 316 1.57 -13.18 -3.89
N ALA A 317 1.49 -14.24 -4.67
CA ALA A 317 0.41 -15.23 -4.56
C ALA A 317 0.51 -16.04 -3.25
N GLY A 318 1.70 -16.46 -2.88
CA GLY A 318 1.95 -17.19 -1.64
C GLY A 318 1.70 -16.32 -0.40
N GLY A 319 2.17 -15.07 -0.42
CA GLY A 319 1.96 -14.12 0.68
C GLY A 319 0.50 -13.80 0.91
N LEU A 320 -0.26 -13.48 -0.15
CA LEU A 320 -1.69 -13.20 -0.04
C LEU A 320 -2.52 -14.42 0.34
N SER A 321 -2.19 -15.60 -0.18
CA SER A 321 -2.89 -16.84 0.21
C SER A 321 -2.71 -17.14 1.70
N ALA A 322 -1.49 -16.98 2.23
CA ALA A 322 -1.21 -17.13 3.66
C ALA A 322 -1.93 -16.06 4.50
N PHE A 323 -1.95 -14.83 4.03
CA PHE A 323 -2.62 -13.71 4.71
C PHE A 323 -4.13 -13.95 4.87
N TYR A 324 -4.81 -14.38 3.80
CA TYR A 324 -6.24 -14.67 3.91
C TYR A 324 -6.54 -15.94 4.70
N ALA A 325 -5.66 -16.94 4.66
CA ALA A 325 -5.79 -18.11 5.54
C ALA A 325 -5.66 -17.72 7.02
N ASP A 326 -4.75 -16.79 7.34
CA ASP A 326 -4.59 -16.25 8.70
C ASP A 326 -5.83 -15.43 9.12
N LEU A 327 -6.28 -14.50 8.26
CA LEU A 327 -7.49 -13.72 8.53
C LEU A 327 -8.76 -14.56 8.65
N ASP A 328 -8.88 -15.66 7.92
CA ASP A 328 -10.00 -16.61 8.04
C ASP A 328 -10.02 -17.23 9.43
N VAL A 329 -8.86 -17.68 9.94
CA VAL A 329 -8.75 -18.24 11.31
C VAL A 329 -9.09 -17.17 12.35
N GLN A 330 -8.71 -15.91 12.12
CA GLN A 330 -9.00 -14.78 13.00
C GLN A 330 -10.43 -14.23 12.84
N GLY A 331 -11.23 -14.78 11.90
CA GLY A 331 -12.59 -14.31 11.61
C GLY A 331 -12.66 -12.90 11.00
N ARG A 332 -11.58 -12.43 10.35
CA ARG A 332 -11.45 -11.05 9.85
C ARG A 332 -11.38 -10.95 8.32
N SER A 333 -11.39 -12.08 7.59
CA SER A 333 -11.23 -12.08 6.12
C SER A 333 -12.32 -11.27 5.38
N ASN A 334 -13.55 -11.25 5.93
CA ASN A 334 -14.66 -10.47 5.37
C ASN A 334 -14.58 -8.97 5.61
N ASP A 335 -13.65 -8.51 6.44
CA ASP A 335 -13.44 -7.10 6.75
C ASP A 335 -12.32 -6.48 5.92
N VAL A 336 -11.59 -7.29 5.14
CA VAL A 336 -10.39 -6.87 4.44
C VAL A 336 -10.51 -7.16 2.94
N ILE A 337 -10.23 -6.13 2.12
CA ILE A 337 -9.90 -6.28 0.70
C ILE A 337 -8.44 -5.88 0.50
N THR A 338 -7.69 -6.71 -0.21
CA THR A 338 -6.37 -6.35 -0.73
C THR A 338 -6.48 -6.01 -2.21
N MET A 339 -5.92 -4.89 -2.62
CA MET A 339 -5.81 -4.45 -4.01
C MET A 339 -4.33 -4.43 -4.41
N THR A 340 -4.02 -4.96 -5.60
CA THR A 340 -2.70 -4.79 -6.22
C THR A 340 -2.77 -3.80 -7.36
N PHE A 341 -1.70 -3.03 -7.61
CA PHE A 341 -1.56 -2.23 -8.82
C PHE A 341 -0.10 -2.11 -9.23
N SER A 342 0.13 -1.77 -10.50
CA SER A 342 1.43 -1.41 -11.05
C SER A 342 1.26 -0.16 -11.90
N GLU A 343 2.30 0.66 -12.01
CA GLU A 343 2.24 1.96 -12.68
C GLU A 343 1.93 1.88 -14.18
N PHE A 344 2.26 0.77 -14.82
CA PHE A 344 1.91 0.44 -16.20
C PHE A 344 2.13 -1.07 -16.45
N GLY A 345 1.69 -1.54 -17.63
CA GLY A 345 1.99 -2.87 -18.14
C GLY A 345 3.24 -2.90 -19.01
N ARG A 346 3.44 -4.01 -19.69
CA ARG A 346 4.59 -4.23 -20.59
C ARG A 346 4.11 -4.37 -22.03
N ARG A 347 5.01 -4.13 -23.00
CA ARG A 347 4.74 -4.34 -24.42
C ARG A 347 4.32 -5.76 -24.70
N VAL A 348 3.52 -5.93 -25.75
CA VAL A 348 3.05 -7.26 -26.16
C VAL A 348 4.22 -8.14 -26.57
N HIS A 349 5.14 -7.61 -27.37
CA HIS A 349 6.33 -8.33 -27.82
C HIS A 349 7.44 -8.33 -26.75
N GLU A 350 8.08 -9.48 -26.59
CA GLU A 350 9.35 -9.57 -25.86
C GLU A 350 10.45 -8.81 -26.59
N ASN A 351 11.48 -8.40 -25.88
CA ASN A 351 12.66 -7.75 -26.42
C ASN A 351 13.82 -8.75 -26.65
N GLY A 352 14.90 -8.29 -27.26
CA GLY A 352 16.07 -9.13 -27.58
C GLY A 352 16.88 -9.61 -26.35
N SER A 353 16.53 -9.17 -25.14
CA SER A 353 17.21 -9.53 -23.87
C SER A 353 16.40 -10.50 -23.02
N ALA A 354 15.42 -11.20 -23.60
CA ALA A 354 14.46 -12.05 -22.87
C ALA A 354 13.77 -11.29 -21.72
N GLY A 355 13.30 -10.09 -22.01
CA GLY A 355 12.54 -9.22 -21.15
C GLY A 355 11.48 -8.47 -21.93
N THR A 356 10.93 -7.41 -21.32
CA THR A 356 9.90 -6.59 -21.95
C THR A 356 10.14 -5.10 -21.68
N ASP A 357 9.80 -4.26 -22.67
CA ASP A 357 9.85 -2.82 -22.52
C ASP A 357 8.54 -2.29 -21.91
N HIS A 358 8.56 -1.03 -21.42
CA HIS A 358 7.39 -0.38 -20.85
C HIS A 358 6.24 -0.30 -21.85
N GLY A 359 5.05 -0.66 -21.39
CA GLY A 359 3.80 -0.63 -22.14
C GLY A 359 2.73 0.20 -21.45
N ALA A 360 1.47 -0.17 -21.65
CA ALA A 360 0.33 0.60 -21.14
C ALA A 360 -0.58 -0.24 -20.22
N ALA A 361 -1.58 -0.93 -20.79
CA ALA A 361 -2.54 -1.67 -20.01
C ALA A 361 -1.93 -2.90 -19.31
N SER A 362 -2.43 -3.20 -18.12
CA SER A 362 -1.99 -4.32 -17.29
C SER A 362 -3.18 -5.01 -16.62
N VAL A 363 -2.94 -5.65 -15.51
CA VAL A 363 -3.92 -6.37 -14.70
C VAL A 363 -3.86 -5.88 -13.25
N MET A 364 -4.99 -5.95 -12.54
CA MET A 364 -5.06 -5.77 -11.10
C MET A 364 -5.70 -6.99 -10.46
N PHE A 365 -5.30 -7.30 -9.24
CA PHE A 365 -5.94 -8.29 -8.40
C PHE A 365 -6.62 -7.62 -7.22
N LEU A 366 -7.81 -8.12 -6.88
CA LEU A 366 -8.42 -7.86 -5.59
C LEU A 366 -8.66 -9.20 -4.90
N ALA A 367 -8.25 -9.30 -3.64
CA ALA A 367 -8.48 -10.49 -2.82
C ALA A 367 -9.23 -10.12 -1.55
N GLY A 368 -10.09 -11.01 -1.06
CA GLY A 368 -10.82 -10.78 0.20
C GLY A 368 -12.12 -11.55 0.33
N GLY A 369 -12.55 -11.78 1.56
CA GLY A 369 -13.79 -12.51 1.84
C GLY A 369 -15.07 -11.73 1.51
N GLY A 370 -14.99 -10.39 1.37
CA GLY A 370 -16.11 -9.53 1.01
C GLY A 370 -16.28 -9.30 -0.49
N LEU A 371 -15.48 -9.98 -1.32
CA LEU A 371 -15.53 -9.85 -2.77
C LEU A 371 -16.55 -10.79 -3.43
N LYS A 372 -16.99 -10.42 -4.61
CA LYS A 372 -17.49 -11.32 -5.63
C LYS A 372 -16.32 -11.61 -6.56
N GLY A 373 -15.69 -12.78 -6.35
CA GLY A 373 -14.55 -13.19 -7.19
C GLY A 373 -14.96 -13.43 -8.63
N GLY A 374 -13.96 -13.47 -9.51
CA GLY A 374 -14.17 -13.71 -10.93
C GLY A 374 -13.23 -12.88 -11.81
N ILE A 375 -13.50 -12.86 -13.10
CA ILE A 375 -12.75 -12.07 -14.08
C ILE A 375 -13.61 -10.88 -14.48
N TYR A 376 -13.02 -9.70 -14.43
CA TYR A 376 -13.66 -8.41 -14.73
C TYR A 376 -12.89 -7.66 -15.79
N GLY A 377 -13.60 -6.88 -16.60
CA GLY A 377 -13.07 -6.20 -17.76
C GLY A 377 -12.85 -7.14 -18.95
N ASP A 378 -12.73 -6.53 -20.12
CA ASP A 378 -12.41 -7.27 -21.34
C ASP A 378 -10.91 -7.54 -21.41
N TYR A 379 -10.53 -8.76 -21.79
CA TYR A 379 -9.13 -9.05 -22.02
C TYR A 379 -8.66 -8.32 -23.28
N PRO A 380 -7.55 -7.54 -23.23
CA PRO A 380 -7.11 -6.74 -24.37
C PRO A 380 -6.75 -7.60 -25.59
N SER A 381 -7.09 -7.12 -26.78
CA SER A 381 -6.69 -7.75 -28.04
C SER A 381 -5.18 -7.69 -28.24
N LEU A 382 -4.58 -8.80 -28.65
CA LEU A 382 -3.16 -8.86 -29.03
C LEU A 382 -2.89 -8.41 -30.46
N SER A 383 -3.92 -8.07 -31.24
CA SER A 383 -3.83 -7.60 -32.62
C SER A 383 -4.27 -6.15 -32.80
N ASP A 384 -5.11 -5.62 -31.92
CA ASP A 384 -5.49 -4.20 -31.91
C ASP A 384 -4.67 -3.45 -30.86
N LEU A 385 -3.49 -3.01 -31.25
CA LEU A 385 -2.51 -2.38 -30.38
C LEU A 385 -2.42 -0.87 -30.63
N ASP A 386 -2.02 -0.13 -29.61
CA ASP A 386 -1.61 1.26 -29.73
C ASP A 386 -0.08 1.35 -29.66
N SER A 387 0.54 1.57 -30.82
CA SER A 387 2.01 1.70 -30.91
C SER A 387 2.79 0.51 -30.33
N GLY A 388 2.18 -0.69 -30.35
CA GLY A 388 2.74 -1.93 -29.80
C GLY A 388 2.35 -2.23 -28.35
N ASP A 389 1.51 -1.40 -27.74
CA ASP A 389 0.98 -1.59 -26.41
C ASP A 389 -0.44 -2.14 -26.45
N LEU A 390 -0.83 -2.84 -25.37
CA LEU A 390 -2.23 -3.20 -25.13
C LEU A 390 -3.06 -1.94 -24.92
N ARG A 391 -4.23 -1.87 -25.57
CA ARG A 391 -5.23 -0.86 -25.26
C ARG A 391 -5.87 -1.17 -23.91
N PHE A 392 -6.07 -0.15 -23.09
CA PHE A 392 -6.84 -0.32 -21.86
C PHE A 392 -8.36 -0.35 -22.19
N HIS A 393 -9.10 -1.11 -21.40
CA HIS A 393 -10.56 -1.19 -21.42
C HIS A 393 -11.19 -0.85 -20.09
N THR A 394 -10.44 -1.00 -19.02
CA THR A 394 -10.85 -0.68 -17.65
C THR A 394 -10.01 0.49 -17.13
N ASP A 395 -10.64 1.64 -16.89
CA ASP A 395 -9.97 2.75 -16.22
C ASP A 395 -9.70 2.35 -14.75
N PHE A 396 -8.46 2.48 -14.29
CA PHE A 396 -8.08 2.10 -12.93
C PHE A 396 -8.89 2.88 -11.87
N ARG A 397 -9.34 4.10 -12.19
CA ARG A 397 -10.18 4.91 -11.30
C ARG A 397 -11.58 4.31 -11.11
N SER A 398 -12.05 3.47 -12.02
CA SER A 398 -13.28 2.68 -11.83
C SER A 398 -13.13 1.66 -10.71
N VAL A 399 -11.94 1.07 -10.57
CA VAL A 399 -11.61 0.20 -9.42
C VAL A 399 -11.58 1.01 -8.13
N TYR A 400 -10.90 2.17 -8.13
CA TYR A 400 -10.84 3.06 -6.96
C TYR A 400 -12.22 3.58 -6.55
N ALA A 401 -13.04 4.02 -7.51
CA ALA A 401 -14.40 4.47 -7.25
C ALA A 401 -15.27 3.37 -6.64
N THR A 402 -15.14 2.14 -7.15
CA THR A 402 -15.86 0.99 -6.59
C THR A 402 -15.44 0.72 -5.14
N LEU A 403 -14.13 0.74 -4.86
CA LEU A 403 -13.62 0.57 -3.50
C LEU A 403 -14.08 1.68 -2.56
N LEU A 404 -14.04 2.94 -3.00
CA LEU A 404 -14.48 4.08 -2.19
C LEU A 404 -15.98 4.00 -1.90
N ASP A 405 -16.83 3.89 -2.93
CA ASP A 405 -18.27 3.99 -2.78
C ASP A 405 -18.90 2.72 -2.15
N LYS A 406 -18.38 1.52 -2.48
CA LYS A 406 -19.00 0.26 -2.10
C LYS A 406 -18.34 -0.41 -0.90
N TRP A 407 -17.02 -0.27 -0.75
CA TRP A 407 -16.27 -0.93 0.31
C TRP A 407 -15.97 0.02 1.48
N LEU A 408 -15.35 1.16 1.20
CA LEU A 408 -14.97 2.15 2.20
C LEU A 408 -16.13 3.08 2.60
N GLN A 409 -17.24 3.04 1.85
CA GLN A 409 -18.47 3.80 2.09
C GLN A 409 -18.26 5.33 2.15
N THR A 410 -17.36 5.81 1.30
CA THR A 410 -17.05 7.24 1.15
C THR A 410 -17.26 7.65 -0.31
N PRO A 411 -17.96 8.77 -0.59
CA PRO A 411 -18.20 9.21 -1.95
C PRO A 411 -16.90 9.37 -2.76
N SER A 412 -16.82 8.71 -3.92
CA SER A 412 -15.61 8.71 -4.75
C SER A 412 -15.39 10.04 -5.48
N LEU A 413 -16.46 10.77 -5.83
CA LEU A 413 -16.38 11.99 -6.62
C LEU A 413 -15.46 13.07 -6.01
N PRO A 414 -15.55 13.44 -4.72
CA PRO A 414 -14.64 14.43 -4.13
C PRO A 414 -13.21 13.90 -3.99
N VAL A 415 -13.02 12.59 -3.91
CA VAL A 415 -11.69 11.95 -3.78
C VAL A 415 -10.97 11.87 -5.12
N LEU A 416 -11.67 11.51 -6.20
CA LEU A 416 -11.09 11.27 -7.53
C LEU A 416 -11.27 12.43 -8.51
N GLY A 417 -12.05 13.45 -8.13
CA GLY A 417 -12.32 14.62 -8.99
C GLY A 417 -13.15 14.31 -10.24
N GLY A 418 -13.76 13.12 -10.33
CA GLY A 418 -14.59 12.69 -11.46
C GLY A 418 -15.47 11.49 -11.12
N SER A 419 -16.47 11.25 -11.96
CA SER A 419 -17.34 10.07 -11.85
C SER A 419 -16.80 8.94 -12.72
N PHE A 420 -16.69 7.75 -12.15
CA PHE A 420 -16.19 6.55 -12.81
C PHE A 420 -17.19 5.41 -12.67
N GLN A 421 -17.29 4.58 -13.70
CA GLN A 421 -18.18 3.42 -13.71
C GLN A 421 -17.73 2.40 -12.64
N HIS A 422 -18.66 1.93 -11.81
CA HIS A 422 -18.36 0.88 -10.85
C HIS A 422 -18.24 -0.48 -11.52
N LEU A 423 -17.33 -1.30 -11.01
CA LEU A 423 -17.25 -2.72 -11.28
C LEU A 423 -18.05 -3.50 -10.22
N SER A 424 -18.52 -4.70 -10.57
CA SER A 424 -19.43 -5.46 -9.71
C SER A 424 -18.73 -6.49 -8.79
N PHE A 425 -17.46 -6.24 -8.45
CA PHE A 425 -16.68 -7.14 -7.59
C PHE A 425 -16.94 -6.97 -6.07
N VAL A 426 -17.69 -5.95 -5.68
CA VAL A 426 -18.18 -5.74 -4.29
C VAL A 426 -19.68 -5.82 -4.26
#